data_a0407da1c6912a4b1f68b34bd9409078
#
_entry.id   a0407da1c6912a4b1f68b34bd9409078
#
_cell.length_a   1.000
_cell.length_b   1.000
_cell.length_c   1.000
_cell.angle_alpha   90.00
_cell.angle_beta   90.00
_cell.angle_gamma   90.00
#
_symmetry.space_group_name_H-M   'P 1'
#
loop_
_entity.id
_entity.type
_entity.pdbx_description
1 polymer ?
#
loop_
_entity_poly.entity_id
_entity_poly.type
_entity_poly.pdbx_seq_one_letter_code
_entity_poly.pdbx_strand_id
1 'polypeptide(L)'
;MRIISGEFKGKRISAPANLPVRPTTDFAKEGLFNVLNNEWYFDEITVLDLFAGTGNITYEFASRGAKHITAVDQHNGCIRFINETACKIRAQDRIDAIKADVYKFLERKATQTFDIIFIDPPYQYSLEDFQKVLQLIKANGWLAEEGTLIMEHPKEYSFDDLEGFVLHKKYGNVHFSFFS
;
A
#
# COMPACT_ATOMS: atom_id res chain seq x y z
N MET A 1 -12.62 -6.59 6.70
CA MET A 1 -11.19 -6.52 7.05
C MET A 1 -11.01 -6.32 8.55
N ARG A 2 -9.89 -6.70 9.11
CA ARG A 2 -9.56 -6.57 10.54
C ARG A 2 -8.17 -5.96 10.68
N ILE A 3 -7.98 -5.06 11.64
CA ILE A 3 -6.64 -4.54 12.00
C ILE A 3 -5.94 -5.57 12.88
N ILE A 4 -4.73 -5.98 12.48
CA ILE A 4 -4.02 -7.12 13.08
C ILE A 4 -3.21 -6.70 14.32
N SER A 5 -2.57 -5.53 14.27
CA SER A 5 -1.65 -5.09 15.34
C SER A 5 -1.73 -3.58 15.57
N GLY A 6 -1.03 -3.09 16.60
CA GLY A 6 -0.91 -1.68 16.92
C GLY A 6 -2.07 -1.12 17.74
N GLU A 7 -2.19 0.21 17.72
CA GLU A 7 -3.15 1.00 18.50
C GLU A 7 -4.61 0.58 18.29
N PHE A 8 -4.94 0.20 17.07
CA PHE A 8 -6.32 -0.15 16.68
C PHE A 8 -6.54 -1.66 16.54
N LYS A 9 -5.63 -2.49 17.08
CA LYS A 9 -5.69 -3.97 17.00
C LYS A 9 -7.08 -4.51 17.32
N GLY A 10 -7.53 -5.44 16.49
CA GLY A 10 -8.80 -6.16 16.66
C GLY A 10 -10.02 -5.41 16.12
N LYS A 11 -9.92 -4.13 15.77
CA LYS A 11 -11.02 -3.40 15.14
C LYS A 11 -11.40 -4.05 13.81
N ARG A 12 -12.69 -4.31 13.64
CA ARG A 12 -13.27 -4.81 12.39
C ARG A 12 -13.85 -3.65 11.60
N ILE A 13 -13.49 -3.59 10.33
CA ILE A 13 -13.94 -2.56 9.39
C ILE A 13 -14.72 -3.26 8.28
N SER A 14 -15.99 -2.91 8.13
CA SER A 14 -16.88 -3.47 7.10
C SER A 14 -17.03 -2.45 5.98
N ALA A 15 -16.45 -2.75 4.82
CA ALA A 15 -16.63 -1.95 3.62
C ALA A 15 -18.01 -2.22 2.99
N PRO A 16 -18.65 -1.22 2.38
CA PRO A 16 -19.86 -1.41 1.60
C PRO A 16 -19.65 -2.43 0.47
N ALA A 17 -20.63 -3.33 0.28
CA ALA A 17 -20.53 -4.41 -0.71
C ALA A 17 -20.50 -3.93 -2.17
N ASN A 18 -20.87 -2.69 -2.43
CA ASN A 18 -20.86 -2.07 -3.76
C ASN A 18 -19.52 -1.47 -4.16
N LEU A 19 -18.49 -1.52 -3.28
CA LEU A 19 -17.15 -1.08 -3.66
C LEU A 19 -16.41 -2.21 -4.38
N PRO A 20 -15.73 -1.91 -5.52
CA PRO A 20 -15.12 -2.91 -6.41
C PRO A 20 -13.74 -3.35 -5.90
N VAL A 21 -13.66 -3.81 -4.64
CA VAL A 21 -12.38 -4.12 -3.99
C VAL A 21 -12.43 -5.48 -3.29
N ARG A 22 -11.31 -6.19 -3.35
CA ARG A 22 -11.07 -7.41 -2.59
C ARG A 22 -9.86 -7.17 -1.67
N PRO A 23 -10.07 -7.03 -0.36
CA PRO A 23 -8.98 -6.77 0.57
C PRO A 23 -7.97 -7.92 0.60
N THR A 24 -6.69 -7.59 0.74
CA THR A 24 -5.63 -8.53 1.12
C THR A 24 -6.07 -9.31 2.37
N THR A 25 -5.85 -10.62 2.37
CA THR A 25 -6.26 -11.49 3.47
C THR A 25 -5.52 -11.15 4.76
N ASP A 26 -6.14 -11.42 5.93
CA ASP A 26 -5.50 -11.22 7.23
C ASP A 26 -4.16 -11.98 7.33
N PHE A 27 -4.10 -13.21 6.79
CA PHE A 27 -2.89 -14.03 6.76
C PHE A 27 -1.76 -13.40 5.95
N ALA A 28 -2.06 -12.93 4.73
CA ALA A 28 -1.07 -12.28 3.87
C ALA A 28 -0.61 -10.95 4.48
N LYS A 29 -1.54 -10.17 5.03
CA LYS A 29 -1.24 -8.91 5.72
C LYS A 29 -0.33 -9.13 6.92
N GLU A 30 -0.62 -10.11 7.78
CA GLU A 30 0.24 -10.46 8.91
C GLU A 30 1.65 -10.85 8.44
N GLY A 31 1.74 -11.67 7.40
CA GLY A 31 3.03 -12.07 6.81
C GLY A 31 3.82 -10.88 6.26
N LEU A 32 3.17 -9.97 5.53
CA LEU A 32 3.78 -8.73 5.03
C LEU A 32 4.37 -7.90 6.17
N PHE A 33 3.56 -7.61 7.18
CA PHE A 33 3.99 -6.76 8.28
C PHE A 33 5.01 -7.41 9.21
N ASN A 34 5.09 -8.75 9.26
CA ASN A 34 6.18 -9.46 9.94
C ASN A 34 7.53 -9.24 9.24
N VAL A 35 7.55 -9.17 7.90
CA VAL A 35 8.76 -8.81 7.16
C VAL A 35 9.16 -7.38 7.48
N LEU A 36 8.25 -6.42 7.33
CA LEU A 36 8.52 -5.01 7.55
C LEU A 36 8.96 -4.69 9.00
N ASN A 37 8.43 -5.41 9.98
CA ASN A 37 8.74 -5.20 11.39
C ASN A 37 10.19 -5.55 11.77
N ASN A 38 10.90 -6.27 10.90
CA ASN A 38 12.32 -6.57 11.08
C ASN A 38 13.25 -5.47 10.54
N GLU A 39 12.72 -4.59 9.68
CA GLU A 39 13.51 -3.60 8.93
C GLU A 39 13.13 -2.17 9.32
N TRP A 40 11.90 -1.93 9.78
CA TRP A 40 11.34 -0.60 9.95
C TRP A 40 10.80 -0.35 11.36
N TYR A 41 11.11 0.82 11.91
CA TYR A 41 10.41 1.41 13.05
C TYR A 41 9.23 2.22 12.51
N PHE A 42 8.01 1.72 12.71
CA PHE A 42 6.83 2.31 12.07
C PHE A 42 6.57 3.77 12.44
N ASP A 43 6.90 4.17 13.65
CA ASP A 43 6.75 5.54 14.14
C ASP A 43 7.74 6.55 13.51
N GLU A 44 8.65 6.08 12.66
CA GLU A 44 9.60 6.92 11.93
C GLU A 44 9.28 7.09 10.45
N ILE A 45 8.37 6.28 9.89
CA ILE A 45 8.17 6.18 8.44
C ILE A 45 6.96 6.93 7.90
N THR A 46 7.07 7.30 6.63
CA THR A 46 5.99 7.77 5.75
C THR A 46 5.67 6.71 4.70
N VAL A 47 4.39 6.56 4.37
CA VAL A 47 3.89 5.49 3.51
C VAL A 47 3.06 6.06 2.36
N LEU A 48 3.27 5.54 1.16
CA LEU A 48 2.42 5.76 0.00
C LEU A 48 1.71 4.43 -0.34
N ASP A 49 0.39 4.40 -0.19
CA ASP A 49 -0.46 3.26 -0.50
C ASP A 49 -1.18 3.51 -1.84
N LEU A 50 -0.69 2.89 -2.89
CA LEU A 50 -1.19 3.03 -4.25
C LEU A 50 -2.22 1.93 -4.56
N PHE A 51 -3.32 2.32 -5.20
CA PHE A 51 -4.51 1.48 -5.38
C PHE A 51 -5.12 1.07 -4.03
N ALA A 52 -5.22 2.03 -3.12
CA ALA A 52 -5.53 1.79 -1.71
C ALA A 52 -6.89 1.10 -1.45
N GLY A 53 -7.80 1.11 -2.43
CA GLY A 53 -9.11 0.49 -2.32
C GLY A 53 -9.86 0.99 -1.08
N THR A 54 -10.24 0.07 -0.20
CA THR A 54 -10.92 0.41 1.06
C THR A 54 -9.96 0.70 2.22
N GLY A 55 -8.66 0.81 1.96
CA GLY A 55 -7.66 1.23 2.94
C GLY A 55 -7.17 0.13 3.89
N ASN A 56 -7.30 -1.15 3.52
CA ASN A 56 -6.91 -2.26 4.39
C ASN A 56 -5.45 -2.19 4.87
N ILE A 57 -4.53 -1.84 3.97
CA ILE A 57 -3.09 -1.66 4.27
C ILE A 57 -2.86 -0.31 4.93
N THR A 58 -3.52 0.75 4.46
CA THR A 58 -3.49 2.10 5.05
C THR A 58 -3.76 2.07 6.57
N TYR A 59 -4.84 1.40 7.01
CA TYR A 59 -5.19 1.35 8.43
C TYR A 59 -4.21 0.51 9.25
N GLU A 60 -3.63 -0.52 8.67
CA GLU A 60 -2.63 -1.34 9.35
C GLU A 60 -1.36 -0.53 9.64
N PHE A 61 -0.86 0.25 8.66
CA PHE A 61 0.26 1.17 8.87
C PHE A 61 -0.06 2.23 9.93
N ALA A 62 -1.24 2.85 9.85
CA ALA A 62 -1.67 3.83 10.84
C ALA A 62 -1.75 3.23 12.25
N SER A 63 -2.28 2.01 12.37
CA SER A 63 -2.40 1.30 13.64
C SER A 63 -1.04 0.96 14.27
N ARG A 64 -0.04 0.71 13.44
CA ARG A 64 1.34 0.41 13.87
C ARG A 64 2.16 1.66 14.16
N GLY A 65 1.60 2.84 13.93
CA GLY A 65 2.20 4.10 14.32
C GLY A 65 2.85 4.90 13.20
N ALA A 66 2.71 4.51 11.91
CA ALA A 66 3.30 5.28 10.80
C ALA A 66 2.99 6.77 10.93
N LYS A 67 4.00 7.62 10.72
CA LYS A 67 3.91 9.07 10.88
C LYS A 67 2.84 9.66 9.99
N HIS A 68 2.87 9.22 8.73
CA HIS A 68 1.94 9.70 7.72
C HIS A 68 1.73 8.67 6.62
N ILE A 69 0.48 8.51 6.18
CA ILE A 69 0.11 7.62 5.09
C ILE A 69 -0.67 8.41 4.05
N THR A 70 -0.17 8.41 2.81
CA THR A 70 -0.90 8.91 1.65
C THR A 70 -1.52 7.74 0.92
N ALA A 71 -2.84 7.66 0.93
CA ALA A 71 -3.61 6.63 0.24
C ALA A 71 -4.17 7.17 -1.07
N VAL A 72 -3.83 6.55 -2.19
CA VAL A 72 -4.26 6.99 -3.53
C VAL A 72 -5.17 5.95 -4.16
N ASP A 73 -6.33 6.37 -4.60
CA ASP A 73 -7.27 5.55 -5.36
C ASP A 73 -8.09 6.41 -6.32
N GLN A 74 -8.46 5.87 -7.48
CA GLN A 74 -9.29 6.58 -8.45
C GLN A 74 -10.78 6.56 -8.08
N HIS A 75 -11.23 5.60 -7.27
CA HIS A 75 -12.63 5.39 -6.96
C HIS A 75 -13.10 6.30 -5.82
N ASN A 76 -14.00 7.23 -6.12
CA ASN A 76 -14.50 8.21 -5.15
C ASN A 76 -15.12 7.59 -3.88
N GLY A 77 -15.80 6.45 -4.02
CA GLY A 77 -16.39 5.72 -2.90
C GLY A 77 -15.34 5.16 -1.94
N CYS A 78 -14.19 4.69 -2.48
CA CYS A 78 -13.06 4.20 -1.70
C CYS A 78 -12.45 5.35 -0.89
N ILE A 79 -12.18 6.48 -1.52
CA ILE A 79 -11.61 7.67 -0.84
C ILE A 79 -12.54 8.17 0.27
N ARG A 80 -13.82 8.28 -0.01
CA ARG A 80 -14.81 8.68 1.03
C ARG A 80 -14.80 7.68 2.19
N PHE A 81 -14.78 6.38 1.89
CA PHE A 81 -14.75 5.33 2.91
C PHE A 81 -13.47 5.38 3.75
N ILE A 82 -12.30 5.64 3.14
CA ILE A 82 -11.04 5.80 3.87
C ILE A 82 -11.13 6.98 4.84
N ASN A 83 -11.60 8.15 4.38
CA ASN A 83 -11.74 9.34 5.23
C ASN A 83 -12.70 9.12 6.41
N GLU A 84 -13.88 8.54 6.14
CA GLU A 84 -14.86 8.24 7.20
C GLU A 84 -14.29 7.24 8.22
N THR A 85 -13.57 6.22 7.75
CA THR A 85 -12.96 5.21 8.61
C THR A 85 -11.80 5.79 9.42
N ALA A 86 -10.94 6.61 8.80
CA ALA A 86 -9.87 7.32 9.50
C ALA A 86 -10.41 8.16 10.67
N CYS A 87 -11.50 8.90 10.47
CA CYS A 87 -12.18 9.63 11.55
C CYS A 87 -12.72 8.68 12.65
N LYS A 88 -13.38 7.58 12.27
CA LYS A 88 -13.94 6.62 13.23
C LYS A 88 -12.87 5.96 14.11
N ILE A 89 -11.69 5.70 13.57
CA ILE A 89 -10.58 5.11 14.34
C ILE A 89 -9.66 6.16 14.96
N ARG A 90 -9.92 7.45 14.74
CA ARG A 90 -9.11 8.58 15.21
C ARG A 90 -7.69 8.63 14.63
N ALA A 91 -7.57 8.31 13.33
CA ALA A 91 -6.32 8.35 12.57
C ALA A 91 -6.33 9.41 11.45
N GLN A 92 -7.31 10.33 11.45
CA GLN A 92 -7.47 11.34 10.39
C GLN A 92 -6.27 12.29 10.26
N ASP A 93 -5.50 12.48 11.32
CA ASP A 93 -4.32 13.35 11.31
C ASP A 93 -3.07 12.66 10.69
N ARG A 94 -3.17 11.36 10.46
CA ARG A 94 -2.08 10.52 9.90
C ARG A 94 -2.39 9.97 8.51
N ILE A 95 -3.62 10.08 8.03
CA ILE A 95 -4.06 9.49 6.76
C ILE A 95 -4.60 10.60 5.85
N ASP A 96 -3.94 10.79 4.71
CA ASP A 96 -4.43 11.59 3.60
C ASP A 96 -4.93 10.68 2.48
N ALA A 97 -6.22 10.74 2.17
CA ALA A 97 -6.80 9.99 1.07
C ALA A 97 -7.00 10.88 -0.16
N ILE A 98 -6.30 10.55 -1.25
CA ILE A 98 -6.24 11.32 -2.49
C ILE A 98 -6.99 10.59 -3.60
N LYS A 99 -8.00 11.24 -4.17
CA LYS A 99 -8.65 10.75 -5.39
C LYS A 99 -7.80 11.08 -6.61
N ALA A 100 -7.14 10.08 -7.17
CA ALA A 100 -6.39 10.23 -8.40
C ALA A 100 -6.26 8.89 -9.14
N ASP A 101 -6.11 8.96 -10.45
CA ASP A 101 -5.54 7.88 -11.22
C ASP A 101 -4.05 7.74 -10.85
N VAL A 102 -3.60 6.51 -10.57
CA VAL A 102 -2.24 6.27 -10.04
C VAL A 102 -1.17 6.69 -11.05
N TYR A 103 -1.37 6.44 -12.35
CA TYR A 103 -0.40 6.88 -13.36
C TYR A 103 -0.26 8.39 -13.39
N LYS A 104 -1.39 9.12 -13.44
CA LYS A 104 -1.40 10.60 -13.43
C LYS A 104 -0.82 11.18 -12.15
N PHE A 105 -1.00 10.48 -11.03
CA PHE A 105 -0.39 10.86 -9.76
C PHE A 105 1.13 10.73 -9.82
N LEU A 106 1.62 9.59 -10.31
CA LEU A 106 3.05 9.27 -10.38
C LEU A 106 3.80 9.98 -11.51
N GLU A 107 3.12 10.45 -12.58
CA GLU A 107 3.73 11.25 -13.65
C GLU A 107 4.25 12.61 -13.17
N ARG A 108 3.79 13.09 -12.03
CA ARG A 108 4.28 14.31 -11.42
C ARG A 108 5.61 14.06 -10.72
N LYS A 109 6.48 15.08 -10.70
CA LYS A 109 7.64 15.04 -9.81
C LYS A 109 7.18 14.99 -8.36
N ALA A 110 7.77 14.09 -7.58
CA ALA A 110 7.49 14.00 -6.16
C ALA A 110 7.86 15.30 -5.44
N THR A 111 6.96 15.78 -4.60
CA THR A 111 7.22 16.91 -3.70
C THR A 111 7.73 16.45 -2.34
N GLN A 112 7.62 15.16 -2.06
CA GLN A 112 8.15 14.45 -0.90
C GLN A 112 8.46 13.01 -1.29
N THR A 113 9.38 12.36 -0.59
CA THR A 113 9.67 10.94 -0.74
C THR A 113 8.94 10.13 0.33
N PHE A 114 8.78 8.84 0.07
CA PHE A 114 8.17 7.90 1.02
C PHE A 114 9.14 6.78 1.36
N ASP A 115 9.18 6.40 2.64
CA ASP A 115 10.02 5.31 3.13
C ASP A 115 9.47 3.95 2.67
N ILE A 116 8.16 3.82 2.60
CA ILE A 116 7.50 2.63 2.04
C ILE A 116 6.48 3.05 0.99
N ILE A 117 6.54 2.36 -0.17
CA ILE A 117 5.50 2.44 -1.21
C ILE A 117 4.88 1.06 -1.37
N PHE A 118 3.57 0.95 -1.14
CA PHE A 118 2.81 -0.27 -1.35
C PHE A 118 1.96 -0.15 -2.62
N ILE A 119 1.95 -1.20 -3.44
CA ILE A 119 1.27 -1.24 -4.74
C ILE A 119 0.42 -2.52 -4.80
N ASP A 120 -0.90 -2.37 -4.88
CA ASP A 120 -1.87 -3.47 -5.05
C ASP A 120 -2.85 -3.15 -6.19
N PRO A 121 -2.40 -3.25 -7.45
CA PRO A 121 -3.22 -2.88 -8.59
C PRO A 121 -4.33 -3.90 -8.87
N PRO A 122 -5.36 -3.52 -9.66
CA PRO A 122 -6.41 -4.43 -10.09
C PRO A 122 -5.87 -5.67 -10.81
N TYR A 123 -6.58 -6.80 -10.70
CA TYR A 123 -6.20 -8.10 -11.27
C TYR A 123 -5.89 -8.11 -12.78
N GLN A 124 -6.45 -7.16 -13.55
CA GLN A 124 -6.24 -7.05 -14.99
C GLN A 124 -4.94 -6.37 -15.39
N TYR A 125 -4.11 -5.96 -14.41
CA TYR A 125 -2.81 -5.36 -14.71
C TYR A 125 -1.89 -6.39 -15.36
N SER A 126 -1.32 -5.99 -16.51
CA SER A 126 -0.30 -6.76 -17.21
C SER A 126 1.07 -6.56 -16.55
N LEU A 127 2.04 -7.38 -16.95
CA LEU A 127 3.43 -7.21 -16.50
C LEU A 127 3.98 -5.82 -16.90
N GLU A 128 3.62 -5.33 -18.10
CA GLU A 128 4.00 -4.01 -18.58
C GLU A 128 3.41 -2.89 -17.72
N ASP A 129 2.18 -3.04 -17.22
CA ASP A 129 1.55 -2.07 -16.32
C ASP A 129 2.32 -1.97 -15.00
N PHE A 130 2.71 -3.11 -14.42
CA PHE A 130 3.56 -3.13 -13.23
C PHE A 130 4.90 -2.44 -13.45
N GLN A 131 5.58 -2.78 -14.56
CA GLN A 131 6.87 -2.16 -14.91
C GLN A 131 6.76 -0.66 -15.11
N LYS A 132 5.67 -0.19 -15.74
CA LYS A 132 5.40 1.23 -15.92
C LYS A 132 5.24 1.96 -14.58
N VAL A 133 4.52 1.38 -13.61
CA VAL A 133 4.38 1.97 -12.27
C VAL A 133 5.75 2.08 -11.59
N LEU A 134 6.58 1.03 -11.64
CA LEU A 134 7.94 1.04 -11.10
C LEU A 134 8.81 2.13 -11.73
N GLN A 135 8.76 2.25 -13.08
CA GLN A 135 9.50 3.27 -13.82
C GLN A 135 9.09 4.70 -13.41
N LEU A 136 7.79 4.96 -13.26
CA LEU A 136 7.28 6.27 -12.85
C LEU A 136 7.71 6.62 -11.42
N ILE A 137 7.68 5.68 -10.50
CA ILE A 137 8.16 5.88 -9.13
C ILE A 137 9.62 6.28 -9.12
N LYS A 138 10.47 5.53 -9.83
CA LYS A 138 11.91 5.78 -9.93
C LYS A 138 12.21 7.11 -10.63
N ALA A 139 11.62 7.33 -11.81
CA ALA A 139 11.90 8.50 -12.64
C ALA A 139 11.48 9.84 -11.99
N ASN A 140 10.46 9.81 -11.14
CA ASN A 140 9.90 11.00 -10.53
C ASN A 140 10.27 11.17 -9.03
N GLY A 141 11.08 10.25 -8.49
CA GLY A 141 11.67 10.37 -7.16
C GLY A 141 10.68 10.20 -6.00
N TRP A 142 9.75 9.27 -6.12
CA TRP A 142 8.74 9.01 -5.08
C TRP A 142 9.27 8.19 -3.91
N LEU A 143 10.22 7.25 -4.15
CA LEU A 143 10.82 6.41 -3.12
C LEU A 143 12.00 7.12 -2.46
N ALA A 144 12.12 7.04 -1.14
CA ALA A 144 13.29 7.51 -0.40
C ALA A 144 14.53 6.68 -0.77
N GLU A 145 15.74 7.20 -0.53
CA GLU A 145 17.01 6.57 -0.93
C GLU A 145 17.16 5.15 -0.36
N GLU A 146 16.78 4.95 0.90
CA GLU A 146 16.77 3.63 1.57
C GLU A 146 15.35 3.06 1.68
N GLY A 147 14.43 3.52 0.86
CA GLY A 147 13.03 3.13 0.92
C GLY A 147 12.78 1.73 0.39
N THR A 148 11.66 1.15 0.80
CA THR A 148 11.19 -0.15 0.34
C THR A 148 9.90 0.00 -0.48
N LEU A 149 9.92 -0.53 -1.70
CA LEU A 149 8.73 -0.66 -2.52
C LEU A 149 8.23 -2.10 -2.45
N ILE A 150 6.93 -2.27 -2.24
CA ILE A 150 6.27 -3.57 -2.10
C ILE A 150 5.16 -3.67 -3.13
N MET A 151 5.16 -4.75 -3.88
CA MET A 151 4.16 -4.98 -4.90
C MET A 151 3.41 -6.29 -4.64
N GLU A 152 2.09 -6.18 -4.43
CA GLU A 152 1.20 -7.33 -4.43
C GLU A 152 0.89 -7.71 -5.88
N HIS A 153 0.99 -9.01 -6.22
CA HIS A 153 0.78 -9.47 -7.59
C HIS A 153 0.30 -10.93 -7.64
N PRO A 154 -0.31 -11.36 -8.75
CA PRO A 154 -0.65 -12.76 -8.99
C PRO A 154 0.59 -13.64 -9.11
N LYS A 155 0.43 -14.94 -8.85
CA LYS A 155 1.51 -15.95 -8.90
C LYS A 155 2.14 -16.14 -10.29
N GLU A 156 1.43 -15.74 -11.33
CA GLU A 156 1.85 -15.88 -12.73
C GLU A 156 2.98 -14.94 -13.12
N TYR A 157 3.21 -13.88 -12.33
CA TYR A 157 4.26 -12.90 -12.58
C TYR A 157 5.48 -13.16 -11.71
N SER A 158 6.67 -13.05 -12.30
CA SER A 158 7.95 -12.95 -11.62
C SER A 158 8.59 -11.61 -11.91
N PHE A 159 9.24 -11.05 -10.92
CA PHE A 159 9.94 -9.76 -10.98
C PHE A 159 11.41 -9.88 -10.59
N ASP A 160 11.91 -11.12 -10.46
CA ASP A 160 13.25 -11.43 -9.93
C ASP A 160 14.37 -10.83 -10.78
N ASP A 161 14.14 -10.63 -12.09
CA ASP A 161 15.09 -10.05 -13.03
C ASP A 161 15.04 -8.51 -13.11
N LEU A 162 14.15 -7.86 -12.35
CA LEU A 162 14.05 -6.42 -12.38
C LEU A 162 15.06 -5.73 -11.46
N GLU A 163 15.56 -4.59 -11.90
CA GLU A 163 16.48 -3.76 -11.12
C GLU A 163 15.88 -3.35 -9.78
N GLY A 164 16.63 -3.51 -8.70
CA GLY A 164 16.21 -3.22 -7.35
C GLY A 164 15.43 -4.34 -6.67
N PHE A 165 15.20 -5.48 -7.35
CA PHE A 165 14.54 -6.61 -6.70
C PHE A 165 15.35 -7.12 -5.50
N VAL A 166 14.69 -7.31 -4.36
CA VAL A 166 15.32 -7.76 -3.11
C VAL A 166 14.86 -9.15 -2.73
N LEU A 167 13.54 -9.36 -2.64
CA LEU A 167 12.99 -10.65 -2.25
C LEU A 167 11.54 -10.82 -2.68
N HIS A 168 11.10 -12.07 -2.71
CA HIS A 168 9.72 -12.47 -2.96
C HIS A 168 9.18 -13.26 -1.76
N LYS A 169 7.94 -12.97 -1.36
CA LYS A 169 7.22 -13.69 -0.31
C LYS A 169 5.86 -14.16 -0.82
N LYS A 170 5.46 -15.37 -0.38
CA LYS A 170 4.20 -16.00 -0.75
C LYS A 170 3.38 -16.31 0.48
N TYR A 171 2.11 -15.88 0.47
CA TYR A 171 1.12 -16.15 1.51
C TYR A 171 -0.18 -16.65 0.88
N GLY A 172 -0.29 -17.96 0.72
CA GLY A 172 -1.39 -18.59 -0.04
C GLY A 172 -1.34 -18.20 -1.52
N ASN A 173 -2.37 -17.51 -2.00
CA ASN A 173 -2.44 -17.01 -3.37
C ASN A 173 -1.96 -15.56 -3.52
N VAL A 174 -1.54 -14.92 -2.43
CA VAL A 174 -1.02 -13.56 -2.43
C VAL A 174 0.50 -13.62 -2.48
N HIS A 175 1.07 -12.89 -3.42
CA HIS A 175 2.51 -12.78 -3.62
C HIS A 175 2.94 -11.33 -3.43
N PHE A 176 4.05 -11.12 -2.73
CA PHE A 176 4.68 -9.81 -2.57
C PHE A 176 6.10 -9.86 -3.10
N SER A 177 6.45 -8.93 -3.99
CA SER A 177 7.81 -8.65 -4.40
C SER A 177 8.27 -7.33 -3.79
N PHE A 178 9.49 -7.33 -3.23
CA PHE A 178 10.09 -6.19 -2.56
C PHE A 178 11.24 -5.65 -3.38
N PHE A 179 11.35 -4.33 -3.43
CA PHE A 179 12.40 -3.60 -4.16
C PHE A 179 12.97 -2.49 -3.28
N SER A 180 14.25 -2.17 -3.53
CA SER A 180 14.96 -1.06 -2.90
C SER A 180 15.71 -0.20 -3.92
#